data_50a7d78543607be297db798858a22f8b
#
_entry.id   50a7d78543607be297db798858a22f8b
#
_cell.length_a   1.000
_cell.length_b   1.000
_cell.length_c   1.000
_cell.angle_alpha   90.00
_cell.angle_beta   90.00
_cell.angle_gamma   90.00
#
_symmetry.space_group_name_H-M   'P 1'
#
loop_
_entity.id
_entity.type
_entity.pdbx_description
1 polymer ?
#
loop_
_entity_poly.entity_id
_entity_poly.type
_entity_poly.pdbx_seq_one_letter_code
_entity_poly.pdbx_strand_id
1 'polypeptide(L)'
;MRGVWPALMSVTFLLPTHRVYAFERDSVVTPSTRIWITGASNIRRFTCQARRVAGAIDLRARTARDGTIGGDNLGRSPSLLIAVDDVDCGLGAMNQHLRETLAGERFPMIEFRLATYQVDLSARTAIARLTGSTTIHGVTRPVETIARLRADSLGEMHLTGTYVVRMSDFGVRPPRRFGGLLRVKDRVTVHFDVTPQRADAIGALGCALFTPHPLQLNPGATYALCL
;
A
#
# COMPACT_ATOMS: atom_id res chain seq x y z
N MET A 1 56.93 47.66 -17.77
CA MET A 1 55.64 47.83 -17.09
C MET A 1 54.88 46.51 -17.23
N ARG A 2 54.85 45.72 -16.15
CA ARG A 2 54.23 44.38 -16.13
C ARG A 2 52.87 44.51 -15.43
N GLY A 3 51.82 44.35 -16.19
CA GLY A 3 50.47 44.32 -15.63
C GLY A 3 50.15 42.97 -15.02
N VAL A 4 49.81 42.99 -13.73
CA VAL A 4 49.34 41.83 -12.97
C VAL A 4 47.79 41.81 -13.08
N TRP A 5 47.24 40.75 -13.66
CA TRP A 5 45.81 40.50 -13.67
C TRP A 5 45.42 39.69 -12.42
N PRO A 6 44.37 40.06 -11.67
CA PRO A 6 43.90 39.24 -10.58
C PRO A 6 43.04 38.09 -11.12
N ALA A 7 43.38 36.88 -10.68
CA ALA A 7 42.56 35.67 -10.91
C ALA A 7 41.27 35.74 -10.11
N LEU A 8 40.13 35.79 -10.80
CA LEU A 8 38.80 35.64 -10.22
C LEU A 8 38.57 34.16 -9.87
N MET A 9 38.64 33.83 -8.57
CA MET A 9 38.19 32.54 -8.05
C MET A 9 36.66 32.47 -8.10
N SER A 10 36.13 31.69 -9.04
CA SER A 10 34.70 31.33 -9.06
C SER A 10 34.44 30.31 -7.98
N VAL A 11 33.79 30.74 -6.90
CA VAL A 11 33.22 29.86 -5.88
C VAL A 11 31.96 29.25 -6.42
N THR A 12 32.04 27.99 -6.85
CA THR A 12 30.85 27.22 -7.26
C THR A 12 30.09 26.77 -6.01
N PHE A 13 28.99 27.44 -5.73
CA PHE A 13 28.09 27.09 -4.65
C PHE A 13 27.31 25.82 -5.08
N LEU A 14 27.69 24.66 -4.56
CA LEU A 14 26.92 23.41 -4.68
C LEU A 14 25.67 23.53 -3.79
N LEU A 15 24.57 23.95 -4.39
CA LEU A 15 23.28 23.88 -3.74
C LEU A 15 22.88 22.41 -3.58
N PRO A 16 22.46 21.98 -2.38
CA PRO A 16 21.93 20.65 -2.19
C PRO A 16 20.65 20.52 -3.04
N THR A 17 20.66 19.61 -4.01
CA THR A 17 19.48 19.26 -4.78
C THR A 17 18.50 18.55 -3.87
N HIS A 18 17.61 19.29 -3.24
CA HIS A 18 16.41 18.73 -2.66
C HIS A 18 15.64 18.07 -3.80
N ARG A 19 15.55 16.73 -3.78
CA ARG A 19 14.62 16.00 -4.65
C ARG A 19 13.22 16.46 -4.25
N VAL A 20 12.70 17.44 -4.95
CA VAL A 20 11.28 17.76 -4.94
C VAL A 20 10.60 16.55 -5.56
N TYR A 21 9.97 15.71 -4.75
CA TYR A 21 9.02 14.73 -5.25
C TYR A 21 7.84 15.52 -5.80
N ALA A 22 7.91 15.86 -7.08
CA ALA A 22 6.75 16.33 -7.81
C ALA A 22 5.74 15.17 -7.76
N PHE A 23 4.71 15.33 -6.97
CA PHE A 23 3.55 14.45 -6.96
C PHE A 23 2.83 14.68 -8.29
N GLU A 24 3.23 13.91 -9.28
CA GLU A 24 2.64 13.96 -10.60
C GLU A 24 1.17 13.60 -10.45
N ARG A 25 0.28 14.55 -10.80
CA ARG A 25 -1.18 14.48 -10.62
C ARG A 25 -1.85 13.34 -11.40
N ASP A 26 -1.09 12.60 -12.20
CA ASP A 26 -1.56 11.44 -12.98
C ASP A 26 -1.48 10.11 -12.23
N SER A 27 -1.26 10.14 -10.91
CA SER A 27 -1.40 8.93 -10.09
C SER A 27 -2.87 8.53 -10.11
N VAL A 28 -3.20 7.48 -10.84
CA VAL A 28 -4.55 6.91 -10.87
C VAL A 28 -4.92 6.51 -9.45
N VAL A 29 -5.72 7.35 -8.80
CA VAL A 29 -6.34 7.03 -7.53
C VAL A 29 -7.43 6.03 -7.83
N THR A 30 -7.27 4.79 -7.44
CA THR A 30 -8.35 3.81 -7.55
C THR A 30 -9.38 4.12 -6.46
N PRO A 31 -10.60 4.58 -6.81
CA PRO A 31 -11.59 5.10 -5.84
C PRO A 31 -11.98 4.09 -4.76
N SER A 32 -11.80 2.80 -5.04
CA SER A 32 -12.17 1.69 -4.16
C SER A 32 -11.05 1.20 -3.24
N THR A 33 -9.82 1.74 -3.36
CA THR A 33 -8.72 1.36 -2.48
C THR A 33 -8.83 2.04 -1.12
N ARG A 34 -8.93 1.26 -0.05
CA ARG A 34 -8.99 1.74 1.34
C ARG A 34 -7.85 1.15 2.16
N ILE A 35 -7.13 2.00 2.88
CA ILE A 35 -6.09 1.58 3.82
C ILE A 35 -6.32 2.32 5.13
N TRP A 36 -6.34 1.57 6.24
CA TRP A 36 -6.47 2.15 7.56
C TRP A 36 -5.62 1.38 8.56
N ILE A 37 -5.29 2.04 9.65
CA ILE A 37 -4.58 1.44 10.77
C ILE A 37 -5.44 1.43 12.01
N THR A 38 -5.32 0.38 12.80
CA THR A 38 -5.86 0.33 14.16
C THR A 38 -4.72 0.18 15.15
N GLY A 39 -4.80 0.95 16.21
CA GLY A 39 -3.85 0.90 17.30
C GLY A 39 -4.53 1.06 18.64
N ALA A 40 -3.76 0.96 19.70
CA ALA A 40 -4.26 1.14 21.06
C ALA A 40 -3.28 1.93 21.90
N SER A 41 -3.82 2.69 22.83
CA SER A 41 -3.11 3.19 24.00
C SER A 41 -3.49 2.37 25.23
N ASN A 42 -2.92 2.72 26.37
CA ASN A 42 -3.35 2.17 27.66
C ASN A 42 -4.77 2.60 28.09
N ILE A 43 -5.39 3.59 27.40
CA ILE A 43 -6.71 4.14 27.74
C ILE A 43 -7.75 3.69 26.72
N ARG A 44 -7.45 3.79 25.39
CA ARG A 44 -8.43 3.52 24.32
C ARG A 44 -7.77 3.01 23.04
N ARG A 45 -8.59 2.43 22.18
CA ARG A 45 -8.23 2.12 20.78
C ARG A 45 -8.44 3.36 19.91
N PHE A 46 -7.74 3.39 18.76
CA PHE A 46 -7.91 4.41 17.75
C PHE A 46 -7.83 3.78 16.35
N THR A 47 -8.41 4.47 15.40
CA THR A 47 -8.35 4.14 13.99
C THR A 47 -7.93 5.39 13.22
N CYS A 48 -7.00 5.25 12.28
CA CYS A 48 -6.65 6.30 11.34
C CYS A 48 -6.76 5.74 9.93
N GLN A 49 -7.31 6.50 9.00
CA GLN A 49 -7.56 6.09 7.62
C GLN A 49 -6.78 6.96 6.65
N ALA A 50 -6.24 6.37 5.60
CA ALA A 50 -5.70 7.12 4.47
C ALA A 50 -6.87 7.72 3.68
N ARG A 51 -6.91 9.05 3.54
CA ARG A 51 -7.91 9.75 2.72
C ARG A 51 -7.65 9.60 1.23
N ARG A 52 -6.40 9.46 0.86
CA ARG A 52 -5.94 9.25 -0.52
C ARG A 52 -4.85 8.20 -0.53
N VAL A 53 -4.93 7.30 -1.49
CA VAL A 53 -3.92 6.29 -1.78
C VAL A 53 -3.58 6.44 -3.26
N ALA A 54 -2.33 6.75 -3.57
CA ALA A 54 -1.85 6.83 -4.93
C ALA A 54 -1.17 5.54 -5.37
N GLY A 55 -1.13 5.28 -6.67
CA GLY A 55 -0.56 4.06 -7.24
C GLY A 55 -1.57 2.93 -7.36
N ALA A 56 -1.08 1.77 -7.75
CA ALA A 56 -1.90 0.58 -7.97
C ALA A 56 -1.13 -0.69 -7.66
N ILE A 57 -1.85 -1.73 -7.29
CA ILE A 57 -1.35 -3.10 -7.30
C ILE A 57 -1.67 -3.70 -8.67
N ASP A 58 -0.63 -3.96 -9.45
CA ASP A 58 -0.73 -4.62 -10.75
C ASP A 58 -0.49 -6.12 -10.53
N LEU A 59 -1.54 -6.92 -10.67
CA LEU A 59 -1.47 -8.37 -10.58
C LEU A 59 -1.42 -8.97 -11.99
N ARG A 60 -0.25 -9.00 -12.59
CA ARG A 60 -0.02 -9.72 -13.86
C ARG A 60 0.20 -11.19 -13.56
N ALA A 61 -0.88 -11.95 -13.53
CA ALA A 61 -0.81 -13.35 -13.24
C ALA A 61 -0.08 -14.11 -14.36
N ARG A 62 0.85 -14.98 -13.96
CA ARG A 62 1.39 -16.05 -14.79
C ARG A 62 1.01 -17.36 -14.12
N THR A 63 0.46 -18.27 -14.89
CA THR A 63 0.24 -19.63 -14.40
C THR A 63 1.55 -20.39 -14.54
N ALA A 64 2.10 -20.85 -13.43
CA ALA A 64 3.24 -21.76 -13.44
C ALA A 64 2.82 -23.15 -13.96
N ARG A 65 3.80 -23.98 -14.34
CA ARG A 65 3.53 -25.33 -14.85
C ARG A 65 2.83 -26.24 -13.84
N ASP A 66 2.92 -25.95 -12.56
CA ASP A 66 2.27 -26.64 -11.45
C ASP A 66 0.83 -26.15 -11.17
N GLY A 67 0.31 -25.23 -11.99
CA GLY A 67 -1.00 -24.63 -11.80
C GLY A 67 -1.04 -23.48 -10.80
N THR A 68 0.08 -23.15 -10.15
CA THR A 68 0.16 -22.00 -9.23
C THR A 68 0.05 -20.70 -10.03
N ILE A 69 -0.82 -19.81 -9.56
CA ILE A 69 -0.95 -18.48 -10.12
C ILE A 69 -0.14 -17.51 -9.27
N GLY A 70 0.75 -16.80 -9.92
CA GLY A 70 1.60 -15.83 -9.24
C GLY A 70 2.31 -14.91 -10.22
N GLY A 71 3.03 -13.95 -9.69
CA GLY A 71 3.79 -13.00 -10.48
C GLY A 71 4.82 -12.25 -9.65
N ASP A 72 5.72 -11.61 -10.36
CA ASP A 72 6.67 -10.67 -9.82
C ASP A 72 6.31 -9.25 -10.29
N ASN A 73 6.65 -8.28 -9.47
CA ASN A 73 6.49 -6.85 -9.79
C ASN A 73 7.87 -6.17 -9.85
N LEU A 74 8.89 -6.91 -10.29
CA LEU A 74 10.27 -6.44 -10.33
C LEU A 74 10.43 -5.21 -11.23
N GLY A 75 11.01 -4.16 -10.66
CA GLY A 75 11.46 -2.98 -11.41
C GLY A 75 10.42 -1.88 -11.62
N ARG A 76 9.25 -1.91 -10.98
CA ARG A 76 8.23 -0.86 -11.08
C ARG A 76 8.25 0.12 -9.91
N SER A 77 7.64 1.28 -10.12
CA SER A 77 7.37 2.32 -9.11
C SER A 77 6.68 1.75 -7.86
N PRO A 78 6.69 2.45 -6.72
CA PRO A 78 5.97 1.99 -5.54
C PRO A 78 4.55 1.57 -5.90
N SER A 79 4.13 0.42 -5.38
CA SER A 79 2.80 -0.12 -5.68
C SER A 79 1.70 0.76 -5.07
N LEU A 80 1.91 1.25 -3.85
CA LEU A 80 0.99 2.17 -3.16
C LEU A 80 1.78 3.25 -2.42
N LEU A 81 1.28 4.47 -2.50
CA LEU A 81 1.83 5.65 -1.85
C LEU A 81 0.75 6.35 -1.04
N ILE A 82 1.07 6.70 0.19
CA ILE A 82 0.19 7.45 1.10
C ILE A 82 0.99 8.63 1.64
N ALA A 83 0.49 9.85 1.43
CA ALA A 83 1.07 11.01 2.09
C ALA A 83 0.75 10.96 3.60
N VAL A 84 1.73 11.25 4.44
CA VAL A 84 1.52 11.30 5.91
C VAL A 84 0.42 12.30 6.26
N ASP A 85 0.29 13.40 5.51
CA ASP A 85 -0.76 14.41 5.67
C ASP A 85 -2.15 13.92 5.28
N ASP A 86 -2.25 12.86 4.50
CA ASP A 86 -3.52 12.25 4.12
C ASP A 86 -4.01 11.20 5.12
N VAL A 87 -3.26 10.93 6.18
CA VAL A 87 -3.71 10.01 7.23
C VAL A 87 -4.58 10.77 8.24
N ASP A 88 -5.85 10.38 8.34
CA ASP A 88 -6.83 11.00 9.20
C ASP A 88 -7.25 10.08 10.35
N CYS A 89 -7.09 10.56 11.56
CA CYS A 89 -7.47 9.87 12.80
C CYS A 89 -8.77 10.42 13.43
N GLY A 90 -9.51 11.27 12.68
CA GLY A 90 -10.78 11.86 13.11
C GLY A 90 -10.66 13.08 14.02
N LEU A 91 -9.48 13.42 14.51
CA LEU A 91 -9.23 14.57 15.39
C LEU A 91 -7.99 15.31 14.91
N GLY A 92 -8.11 16.64 14.68
CA GLY A 92 -7.01 17.47 14.19
C GLY A 92 -5.74 17.39 15.05
N ALA A 93 -5.87 17.43 16.38
CA ALA A 93 -4.74 17.27 17.29
C ALA A 93 -4.06 15.90 17.17
N MET A 94 -4.83 14.84 16.88
CA MET A 94 -4.29 13.52 16.69
C MET A 94 -3.56 13.39 15.34
N ASN A 95 -4.10 14.03 14.30
CA ASN A 95 -3.46 14.11 12.98
C ASN A 95 -2.13 14.87 13.08
N GLN A 96 -2.08 15.99 13.81
CA GLN A 96 -0.84 16.71 14.04
C GLN A 96 0.19 15.84 14.77
N HIS A 97 -0.21 15.13 15.83
CA HIS A 97 0.70 14.24 16.54
C HIS A 97 1.20 13.08 15.72
N LEU A 98 0.36 12.56 14.80
CA LEU A 98 0.78 11.54 13.86
C LEU A 98 1.88 12.06 12.94
N ARG A 99 1.69 13.27 12.36
CA ARG A 99 2.69 13.92 11.49
C ARG A 99 4.00 14.14 12.22
N GLU A 100 3.95 14.68 13.44
CA GLU A 100 5.14 14.88 14.29
C GLU A 100 5.84 13.56 14.59
N THR A 101 5.08 12.51 14.96
CA THR A 101 5.60 11.19 15.31
C THR A 101 6.28 10.51 14.12
N LEU A 102 5.72 10.67 12.92
CA LEU A 102 6.27 10.14 11.68
C LEU A 102 7.30 11.07 11.02
N ALA A 103 7.60 12.22 11.65
CA ALA A 103 8.45 13.27 11.08
C ALA A 103 8.05 13.59 9.62
N GLY A 104 6.75 13.89 9.42
CA GLY A 104 6.14 14.03 8.10
C GLY A 104 6.80 15.08 7.21
N GLU A 105 7.39 16.14 7.77
CA GLU A 105 8.17 17.13 7.01
C GLU A 105 9.42 16.51 6.36
N ARG A 106 10.06 15.58 7.06
CA ARG A 106 11.28 14.91 6.58
C ARG A 106 10.96 13.65 5.76
N PHE A 107 9.92 12.93 6.15
CA PHE A 107 9.50 11.68 5.53
C PHE A 107 8.01 11.76 5.17
N PRO A 108 7.66 12.53 4.11
CA PRO A 108 6.27 12.87 3.80
C PRO A 108 5.44 11.70 3.26
N MET A 109 6.09 10.60 2.89
CA MET A 109 5.43 9.48 2.21
C MET A 109 5.61 8.17 2.97
N ILE A 110 4.54 7.40 3.01
CA ILE A 110 4.53 5.98 3.35
C ILE A 110 4.41 5.22 2.04
N GLU A 111 5.30 4.25 1.83
CA GLU A 111 5.35 3.48 0.58
C GLU A 111 5.14 1.99 0.86
N PHE A 112 4.40 1.32 0.01
CA PHE A 112 4.34 -0.13 -0.07
C PHE A 112 4.75 -0.57 -1.47
N ARG A 113 5.68 -1.53 -1.56
CA ARG A 113 6.14 -2.14 -2.81
C ARG A 113 5.85 -3.62 -2.79
N LEU A 114 5.00 -4.07 -3.69
CA LEU A 114 4.77 -5.50 -3.90
C LEU A 114 5.93 -6.07 -4.74
N ALA A 115 6.61 -7.09 -4.21
CA ALA A 115 7.67 -7.79 -4.93
C ALA A 115 7.12 -9.02 -5.66
N THR A 116 6.45 -9.91 -4.94
CA THR A 116 5.88 -11.13 -5.49
C THR A 116 4.52 -11.42 -4.85
N TYR A 117 3.71 -12.20 -5.56
CA TYR A 117 2.47 -12.73 -5.02
C TYR A 117 2.23 -14.15 -5.54
N GLN A 118 1.50 -14.95 -4.76
CA GLN A 118 1.03 -16.28 -5.11
C GLN A 118 -0.43 -16.40 -4.72
N VAL A 119 -1.25 -16.96 -5.60
CA VAL A 119 -2.69 -17.16 -5.36
C VAL A 119 -2.98 -18.64 -5.27
N ASP A 120 -3.58 -19.03 -4.17
CA ASP A 120 -4.12 -20.38 -3.93
C ASP A 120 -5.63 -20.36 -4.13
N LEU A 121 -6.09 -21.16 -5.08
CA LEU A 121 -7.50 -21.32 -5.46
C LEU A 121 -8.14 -22.57 -4.89
N SER A 122 -7.39 -23.41 -4.19
CA SER A 122 -7.88 -24.70 -3.67
C SER A 122 -8.92 -24.54 -2.57
N ALA A 123 -8.97 -23.38 -1.92
CA ALA A 123 -9.96 -23.07 -0.90
C ALA A 123 -11.25 -22.46 -1.51
N ARG A 124 -12.36 -22.54 -0.77
CA ARG A 124 -13.64 -21.86 -1.14
C ARG A 124 -13.49 -20.33 -1.30
N THR A 125 -12.43 -19.77 -0.81
CA THR A 125 -12.04 -18.36 -0.95
C THR A 125 -10.62 -18.33 -1.47
N ALA A 126 -10.37 -17.62 -2.57
CA ALA A 126 -9.01 -17.45 -3.08
C ALA A 126 -8.16 -16.69 -2.07
N ILE A 127 -6.98 -17.22 -1.80
CA ILE A 127 -6.02 -16.65 -0.84
C ILE A 127 -4.79 -16.24 -1.61
N ALA A 128 -4.38 -14.99 -1.45
CA ALA A 128 -3.15 -14.45 -2.01
C ALA A 128 -2.10 -14.27 -0.90
N ARG A 129 -0.93 -14.87 -1.08
CA ARG A 129 0.27 -14.56 -0.29
C ARG A 129 1.01 -13.42 -0.98
N LEU A 130 1.21 -12.33 -0.28
CA LEU A 130 1.86 -11.12 -0.78
C LEU A 130 3.20 -10.95 -0.07
N THR A 131 4.27 -10.79 -0.84
CA THR A 131 5.61 -10.48 -0.32
C THR A 131 6.07 -9.16 -0.92
N GLY A 132 6.57 -8.28 -0.09
CA GLY A 132 7.00 -6.96 -0.52
C GLY A 132 7.80 -6.23 0.55
N SER A 133 7.79 -4.92 0.47
CA SER A 133 8.42 -4.05 1.47
C SER A 133 7.55 -2.84 1.76
N THR A 134 7.64 -2.35 2.99
CA THR A 134 7.02 -1.08 3.41
C THR A 134 8.11 -0.13 3.86
N THR A 135 8.01 1.13 3.45
CA THR A 135 8.86 2.23 3.92
C THR A 135 8.02 3.20 4.74
N ILE A 136 8.39 3.37 5.99
CA ILE A 136 7.76 4.31 6.94
C ILE A 136 8.90 5.05 7.64
N HIS A 137 8.76 6.37 7.82
CA HIS A 137 9.75 7.19 8.53
C HIS A 137 11.17 7.02 7.95
N GLY A 138 11.28 6.83 6.62
CA GLY A 138 12.55 6.61 5.92
C GLY A 138 13.19 5.23 6.12
N VAL A 139 12.56 4.33 6.87
CA VAL A 139 13.06 2.97 7.12
C VAL A 139 12.24 1.97 6.31
N THR A 140 12.92 1.13 5.54
CA THR A 140 12.29 0.06 4.75
C THR A 140 12.38 -1.28 5.46
N ARG A 141 11.26 -2.00 5.53
CA ARG A 141 11.19 -3.36 6.10
C ARG A 141 10.46 -4.31 5.15
N PRO A 142 10.88 -5.58 5.10
CA PRO A 142 10.14 -6.60 4.37
C PRO A 142 8.79 -6.85 5.03
N VAL A 143 7.80 -7.15 4.21
CA VAL A 143 6.44 -7.48 4.61
C VAL A 143 6.01 -8.75 3.89
N GLU A 144 5.47 -9.68 4.64
CA GLU A 144 4.73 -10.83 4.13
C GLU A 144 3.35 -10.82 4.77
N THR A 145 2.31 -10.95 3.95
CA THR A 145 0.94 -10.97 4.44
C THR A 145 0.06 -11.87 3.58
N ILE A 146 -1.02 -12.32 4.19
CA ILE A 146 -2.05 -13.11 3.52
C ILE A 146 -3.25 -12.22 3.30
N ALA A 147 -3.73 -12.18 2.07
CA ALA A 147 -4.91 -11.46 1.67
C ALA A 147 -5.98 -12.42 1.14
N ARG A 148 -7.25 -12.06 1.31
CA ARG A 148 -8.39 -12.75 0.69
C ARG A 148 -8.74 -12.02 -0.61
N LEU A 149 -8.89 -12.79 -1.66
CA LEU A 149 -9.34 -12.30 -2.95
C LEU A 149 -10.83 -12.63 -3.10
N ARG A 150 -11.64 -11.61 -3.36
CA ARG A 150 -13.09 -11.74 -3.54
C ARG A 150 -13.54 -10.89 -4.72
N ALA A 151 -14.51 -11.39 -5.49
CA ALA A 151 -15.28 -10.54 -6.40
C ALA A 151 -16.49 -9.97 -5.65
N ASP A 152 -16.83 -8.72 -5.91
CA ASP A 152 -18.10 -8.14 -5.46
C ASP A 152 -19.25 -8.48 -6.42
N SER A 153 -20.44 -7.91 -6.16
CA SER A 153 -21.63 -8.12 -7.01
C SER A 153 -21.51 -7.52 -8.42
N LEU A 154 -20.57 -6.64 -8.64
CA LEU A 154 -20.27 -6.01 -9.94
C LEU A 154 -19.12 -6.72 -10.68
N GLY A 155 -18.53 -7.75 -10.06
CA GLY A 155 -17.39 -8.48 -10.60
C GLY A 155 -16.04 -7.80 -10.33
N GLU A 156 -16.00 -6.71 -9.55
CA GLU A 156 -14.74 -6.10 -9.15
C GLU A 156 -14.00 -6.98 -8.13
N MET A 157 -12.72 -7.15 -8.35
CA MET A 157 -11.88 -7.95 -7.48
C MET A 157 -11.36 -7.11 -6.32
N HIS A 158 -11.55 -7.60 -5.10
CA HIS A 158 -11.06 -7.00 -3.87
C HIS A 158 -10.01 -7.88 -3.21
N LEU A 159 -8.89 -7.28 -2.88
CA LEU A 159 -7.79 -7.89 -2.14
C LEU A 159 -7.79 -7.34 -0.72
N THR A 160 -8.32 -8.10 0.23
CA THR A 160 -8.47 -7.66 1.62
C THR A 160 -7.53 -8.41 2.55
N GLY A 161 -6.88 -7.69 3.45
CA GLY A 161 -5.97 -8.32 4.40
C GLY A 161 -5.54 -7.39 5.53
N THR A 162 -4.70 -7.95 6.40
CA THR A 162 -4.13 -7.20 7.52
C THR A 162 -2.71 -7.66 7.80
N TYR A 163 -1.86 -6.74 8.25
CA TYR A 163 -0.56 -7.09 8.79
C TYR A 163 -0.20 -6.22 10.01
N VAL A 164 0.62 -6.76 10.88
CA VAL A 164 1.01 -6.09 12.12
C VAL A 164 2.35 -5.40 11.91
N VAL A 165 2.42 -4.12 12.31
CA VAL A 165 3.61 -3.28 12.28
C VAL A 165 3.98 -2.92 13.72
N ARG A 166 5.27 -2.95 14.05
CA ARG A 166 5.81 -2.30 15.23
C ARG A 166 6.40 -0.97 14.84
N MET A 167 5.97 0.10 15.48
CA MET A 167 6.51 1.44 15.21
C MET A 167 8.02 1.49 15.43
N SER A 168 8.52 0.81 16.46
CA SER A 168 9.94 0.71 16.78
C SER A 168 10.80 0.10 15.67
N ASP A 169 10.25 -0.83 14.86
CA ASP A 169 10.96 -1.43 13.72
C ASP A 169 11.28 -0.40 12.63
N PHE A 170 10.53 0.71 12.59
CA PHE A 170 10.72 1.83 11.67
C PHE A 170 11.40 3.04 12.33
N GLY A 171 11.99 2.86 13.50
CA GLY A 171 12.63 3.96 14.24
C GLY A 171 11.64 4.97 14.83
N VAL A 172 10.35 4.68 14.79
CA VAL A 172 9.29 5.53 15.34
C VAL A 172 9.09 5.21 16.81
N ARG A 173 9.25 6.21 17.67
CA ARG A 173 9.00 6.06 19.11
C ARG A 173 7.50 6.16 19.40
N PRO A 174 6.89 5.15 20.06
CA PRO A 174 5.48 5.24 20.44
C PRO A 174 5.20 6.47 21.30
N PRO A 175 4.20 7.30 20.93
CA PRO A 175 3.91 8.55 21.63
C PRO A 175 3.54 8.33 23.11
N ARG A 176 4.04 9.25 23.94
CA ARG A 176 3.67 9.37 25.36
C ARG A 176 3.19 10.79 25.60
N ARG A 177 2.09 10.95 26.33
CA ARG A 177 1.47 12.25 26.63
C ARG A 177 1.13 12.37 28.12
N PHE A 178 0.91 13.61 28.57
CA PHE A 178 0.55 13.91 29.96
C PHE A 178 1.53 13.31 30.97
N GLY A 179 2.82 13.58 30.82
CA GLY A 179 3.85 13.03 31.70
C GLY A 179 4.00 11.50 31.63
N GLY A 180 3.49 10.87 30.58
CA GLY A 180 3.53 9.41 30.41
C GLY A 180 2.28 8.66 30.89
N LEU A 181 1.24 9.39 31.33
CA LEU A 181 -0.05 8.79 31.69
C LEU A 181 -0.74 8.15 30.49
N LEU A 182 -0.66 8.79 29.31
CA LEU A 182 -1.11 8.19 28.05
C LEU A 182 0.10 7.61 27.31
N ARG A 183 0.03 6.32 27.00
CA ARG A 183 1.08 5.59 26.28
C ARG A 183 0.46 4.83 25.12
N VAL A 184 0.87 5.12 23.91
CA VAL A 184 0.49 4.36 22.72
C VAL A 184 1.29 3.06 22.71
N LYS A 185 0.62 1.94 22.38
CA LYS A 185 1.28 0.65 22.22
C LYS A 185 2.10 0.64 20.94
N ASP A 186 3.26 0.00 20.95
CA ASP A 186 4.17 -0.10 19.82
C ASP A 186 3.56 -0.80 18.60
N ARG A 187 2.64 -1.73 18.83
CA ARG A 187 1.96 -2.49 17.77
C ARG A 187 0.77 -1.74 17.20
N VAL A 188 0.74 -1.62 15.87
CA VAL A 188 -0.41 -1.18 15.09
C VAL A 188 -0.74 -2.23 14.05
N THR A 189 -2.02 -2.38 13.71
CA THR A 189 -2.47 -3.27 12.64
C THR A 189 -2.84 -2.43 11.44
N VAL A 190 -2.20 -2.70 10.32
CA VAL A 190 -2.57 -2.14 9.02
C VAL A 190 -3.62 -3.05 8.40
N HIS A 191 -4.70 -2.45 7.95
CA HIS A 191 -5.78 -3.10 7.20
C HIS A 191 -5.79 -2.51 5.80
N PHE A 192 -6.06 -3.35 4.82
CA PHE A 192 -6.19 -2.91 3.44
C PHE A 192 -7.35 -3.61 2.75
N ASP A 193 -7.98 -2.87 1.87
CA ASP A 193 -8.98 -3.32 0.91
C ASP A 193 -8.63 -2.62 -0.40
N VAL A 194 -8.00 -3.36 -1.30
CA VAL A 194 -7.41 -2.84 -2.53
C VAL A 194 -8.08 -3.48 -3.72
N THR A 195 -8.49 -2.66 -4.67
CA THR A 195 -8.93 -3.14 -5.99
C THR A 195 -7.73 -3.17 -6.91
N PRO A 196 -7.23 -4.37 -7.32
CA PRO A 196 -6.10 -4.48 -8.22
C PRO A 196 -6.45 -3.90 -9.59
N GLN A 197 -5.50 -3.18 -10.21
CA GLN A 197 -5.64 -2.80 -11.61
C GLN A 197 -5.23 -3.98 -12.51
N ARG A 198 -6.02 -4.19 -13.58
CA ARG A 198 -5.84 -5.29 -14.55
C ARG A 198 -5.83 -6.68 -13.95
N ALA A 199 -7.03 -7.16 -13.83
CA ALA A 199 -7.32 -8.54 -13.55
C ALA A 199 -7.54 -9.36 -14.84
N ASP A 200 -6.84 -9.06 -15.96
CA ASP A 200 -7.07 -9.82 -17.20
C ASP A 200 -6.88 -11.33 -16.99
N ALA A 201 -6.01 -11.72 -16.07
CA ALA A 201 -5.90 -13.10 -15.62
C ALA A 201 -6.79 -13.43 -14.40
N ILE A 202 -7.22 -12.45 -13.60
CA ILE A 202 -8.10 -12.63 -12.45
C ILE A 202 -9.57 -12.60 -12.89
N GLY A 203 -9.90 -11.92 -14.01
CA GLY A 203 -11.22 -12.05 -14.66
C GLY A 203 -11.51 -13.49 -15.08
N ALA A 204 -10.52 -14.21 -15.59
CA ALA A 204 -10.60 -15.65 -15.84
C ALA A 204 -10.79 -16.47 -14.54
N LEU A 205 -10.27 -16.01 -13.41
CA LEU A 205 -10.44 -16.58 -12.09
C LEU A 205 -11.84 -16.33 -11.51
N GLY A 206 -12.39 -15.13 -11.72
CA GLY A 206 -13.77 -14.81 -11.36
C GLY A 206 -14.75 -15.75 -12.05
N CYS A 207 -14.52 -16.08 -13.32
CA CYS A 207 -15.31 -17.06 -14.06
C CYS A 207 -15.16 -18.47 -13.48
N ALA A 208 -13.97 -18.88 -13.05
CA ALA A 208 -13.76 -20.20 -12.45
C ALA A 208 -14.39 -20.36 -11.04
N LEU A 209 -14.45 -19.27 -10.28
CA LEU A 209 -15.06 -19.26 -8.94
C LEU A 209 -16.59 -19.13 -8.97
N PHE A 210 -17.16 -18.62 -10.07
CA PHE A 210 -18.59 -18.42 -10.27
C PHE A 210 -19.23 -19.39 -11.27
N THR A 211 -18.54 -20.45 -11.73
CA THR A 211 -19.24 -21.51 -12.46
C THR A 211 -20.24 -22.16 -11.50
N PRO A 212 -21.56 -21.93 -11.68
CA PRO A 212 -22.55 -22.63 -10.89
C PRO A 212 -22.41 -24.13 -11.18
N HIS A 213 -22.49 -24.91 -10.12
CA HIS A 213 -22.58 -26.37 -10.19
C HIS A 213 -23.50 -26.80 -11.37
N PRO A 214 -23.16 -27.83 -12.18
CA PRO A 214 -23.85 -28.12 -13.46
C PRO A 214 -25.25 -28.71 -13.34
N LEU A 215 -26.09 -28.24 -12.45
CA LEU A 215 -27.41 -28.80 -12.19
C LEU A 215 -28.62 -27.90 -12.48
N GLN A 216 -28.50 -26.81 -13.25
CA GLN A 216 -29.67 -26.15 -13.83
C GLN A 216 -29.30 -25.32 -15.05
N LEU A 217 -29.31 -25.96 -16.22
CA LEU A 217 -29.28 -25.29 -17.52
C LEU A 217 -30.66 -24.68 -17.78
N ASN A 218 -30.78 -23.37 -17.69
CA ASN A 218 -31.92 -22.63 -18.18
C ASN A 218 -31.71 -22.31 -19.66
N PRO A 219 -32.53 -22.83 -20.61
CA PRO A 219 -32.31 -22.66 -22.06
C PRO A 219 -32.75 -21.26 -22.52
N GLY A 220 -32.01 -20.23 -22.20
CA GLY A 220 -32.34 -18.85 -22.58
C GLY A 220 -31.34 -17.80 -22.11
N ALA A 221 -30.36 -18.15 -21.32
CA ALA A 221 -29.35 -17.22 -20.85
C ALA A 221 -28.20 -17.14 -21.87
N THR A 222 -28.02 -15.98 -22.48
CA THR A 222 -26.87 -15.67 -23.31
C THR A 222 -25.63 -15.60 -22.41
N TYR A 223 -24.81 -16.64 -22.44
CA TYR A 223 -23.54 -16.64 -21.71
C TYR A 223 -22.55 -15.75 -22.48
N ALA A 224 -22.16 -14.63 -21.87
CA ALA A 224 -20.97 -13.92 -22.33
C ALA A 224 -19.78 -14.88 -22.15
N LEU A 225 -19.21 -15.32 -23.26
CA LEU A 225 -18.00 -16.12 -23.27
C LEU A 225 -16.90 -15.32 -22.57
N CYS A 226 -16.40 -15.85 -21.45
CA CYS A 226 -15.11 -15.44 -20.91
C CYS A 226 -14.02 -15.94 -21.89
N LEU A 227 -13.65 -15.10 -22.87
CA LEU A 227 -12.52 -15.28 -23.77
C LEU A 227 -11.34 -14.44 -23.24
#